data_e6610339c1266ed3f5e85e97be60ec8f
#
_entry.id   e6610339c1266ed3f5e85e97be60ec8f
#
_cell.length_a   1.000
_cell.length_b   1.000
_cell.length_c   1.000
_cell.angle_alpha   90.00
_cell.angle_beta   90.00
_cell.angle_gamma   90.00
#
_symmetry.space_group_name_H-M   'P 1'
#
loop_
_entity.id
_entity.type
_entity.pdbx_description
1 polymer ?
#
loop_
_entity_poly.entity_id
_entity_poly.type
_entity_poly.pdbx_seq_one_letter_code
_entity_poly.pdbx_strand_id
1 'polypeptide(L)'
;MPCVYDTAMTLASIKPRVWMFLAAVGLTTALGSVIQTQINLAAVQAMGAPLPWGLRLLTTAQDLIGFTPAFGGLVTGAFLAALPAAAWLAPRVRPLPPLGVYALAAAVGLGLAFQVADAFAPMPTLIAATRSASGTACMLLSAVAGGLVFGALHMRWARGAA
;
A
#
# COMPACT_ATOMS: atom_id res chain seq x y z
N MET A 1 -29.07 18.40 26.15
CA MET A 1 -28.90 18.05 24.73
C MET A 1 -27.42 18.19 24.29
N PRO A 2 -26.48 17.41 24.83
CA PRO A 2 -25.06 17.47 24.39
C PRO A 2 -24.67 16.43 23.32
N CYS A 3 -25.46 15.36 23.08
CA CYS A 3 -25.03 14.25 22.22
C CYS A 3 -24.97 14.51 20.70
N VAL A 4 -25.64 15.51 20.16
CA VAL A 4 -25.71 15.74 18.70
C VAL A 4 -24.48 16.51 18.19
N TYR A 5 -23.94 17.43 18.99
CA TYR A 5 -22.74 18.22 18.65
C TYR A 5 -21.46 17.37 18.63
N ASP A 6 -21.37 16.41 19.54
CA ASP A 6 -20.18 15.54 19.66
C ASP A 6 -20.07 14.56 18.48
N THR A 7 -21.20 14.06 18.00
CA THR A 7 -21.26 13.15 16.85
C THR A 7 -20.91 13.86 15.53
N ALA A 8 -21.32 15.12 15.36
CA ALA A 8 -21.02 15.89 14.15
C ALA A 8 -19.54 16.27 14.08
N MET A 9 -18.92 16.64 15.20
CA MET A 9 -17.49 16.93 15.29
C MET A 9 -16.62 15.68 15.04
N THR A 10 -17.01 14.52 15.55
CA THR A 10 -16.31 13.25 15.28
C THR A 10 -16.43 12.84 13.81
N LEU A 11 -17.60 12.96 13.20
CA LEU A 11 -17.78 12.66 11.76
C LEU A 11 -16.98 13.61 10.86
N ALA A 12 -16.90 14.91 11.21
CA ALA A 12 -16.09 15.88 10.45
C ALA A 12 -14.59 15.55 10.51
N SER A 13 -14.10 14.95 11.59
CA SER A 13 -12.70 14.55 11.74
C SER A 13 -12.38 13.20 11.09
N ILE A 14 -13.36 12.32 10.90
CA ILE A 14 -13.17 10.99 10.30
C ILE A 14 -13.03 11.08 8.78
N LYS A 15 -13.87 11.89 8.11
CA LYS A 15 -13.86 12.03 6.65
C LYS A 15 -12.46 12.26 6.04
N PRO A 16 -11.68 13.27 6.48
CA PRO A 16 -10.36 13.49 5.90
C PRO A 16 -9.40 12.32 6.13
N ARG A 17 -9.47 11.66 7.28
CA ARG A 17 -8.62 10.48 7.59
C ARG A 17 -8.93 9.31 6.68
N VAL A 18 -10.21 9.07 6.38
CA VAL A 18 -10.63 8.02 5.44
C VAL A 18 -10.12 8.32 4.03
N TRP A 19 -10.23 9.58 3.56
CA TRP A 19 -9.70 9.95 2.25
C TRP A 19 -8.18 9.81 2.14
N MET A 20 -7.43 10.20 3.18
CA MET A 20 -5.98 10.01 3.24
C MET A 20 -5.63 8.52 3.17
N PHE A 21 -6.37 7.68 3.88
CA PHE A 21 -6.21 6.23 3.87
C PHE A 21 -6.50 5.64 2.49
N LEU A 22 -7.64 5.99 1.88
CA LEU A 22 -8.01 5.53 0.54
C LEU A 22 -6.99 5.97 -0.53
N ALA A 23 -6.46 7.20 -0.44
CA ALA A 23 -5.41 7.67 -1.34
C ALA A 23 -4.12 6.84 -1.20
N ALA A 24 -3.71 6.52 0.03
CA ALA A 24 -2.53 5.69 0.28
C ALA A 24 -2.73 4.26 -0.22
N VAL A 25 -3.88 3.64 0.07
CA VAL A 25 -4.23 2.30 -0.41
C VAL A 25 -4.30 2.27 -1.93
N GLY A 26 -5.01 3.23 -2.55
CA GLY A 26 -5.16 3.31 -4.00
C GLY A 26 -3.83 3.45 -4.72
N LEU A 27 -2.95 4.36 -4.23
CA LEU A 27 -1.62 4.54 -4.81
C LEU A 27 -0.77 3.27 -4.68
N THR A 28 -0.70 2.69 -3.47
CA THR A 28 0.06 1.44 -3.23
C THR A 28 -0.43 0.32 -4.12
N THR A 29 -1.75 0.15 -4.23
CA THR A 29 -2.36 -0.91 -5.03
C THR A 29 -2.08 -0.72 -6.51
N ALA A 30 -2.23 0.49 -7.03
CA ALA A 30 -1.95 0.80 -8.43
C ALA A 30 -0.47 0.58 -8.79
N LEU A 31 0.44 1.11 -7.97
CA LEU A 31 1.88 0.92 -8.17
C LEU A 31 2.28 -0.55 -8.05
N GLY A 32 1.78 -1.24 -7.03
CA GLY A 32 2.06 -2.66 -6.83
C GLY A 32 1.55 -3.53 -7.97
N SER A 33 0.35 -3.24 -8.49
CA SER A 33 -0.20 -3.94 -9.67
C SER A 33 0.70 -3.77 -10.89
N VAL A 34 1.12 -2.54 -11.19
CA VAL A 34 2.04 -2.27 -12.30
C VAL A 34 3.39 -2.99 -12.09
N ILE A 35 3.97 -2.90 -10.90
CA ILE A 35 5.23 -3.58 -10.57
C ILE A 35 5.10 -5.09 -10.76
N GLN A 36 4.05 -5.70 -10.21
CA GLN A 36 3.76 -7.12 -10.36
C GLN A 36 3.72 -7.53 -11.84
N THR A 37 2.97 -6.79 -12.66
CA THR A 37 2.83 -7.06 -14.10
C THR A 37 4.19 -6.98 -14.81
N GLN A 38 4.98 -5.93 -14.54
CA GLN A 38 6.27 -5.77 -15.21
C GLN A 38 7.26 -6.87 -14.82
N ILE A 39 7.27 -7.31 -13.56
CA ILE A 39 8.11 -8.44 -13.12
C ILE A 39 7.69 -9.74 -13.83
N ASN A 40 6.37 -10.02 -13.92
CA ASN A 40 5.87 -11.19 -14.60
C ASN A 40 6.20 -11.18 -16.10
N LEU A 41 6.00 -10.04 -16.76
CA LEU A 41 6.32 -9.89 -18.19
C LEU A 41 7.84 -10.00 -18.44
N ALA A 42 8.67 -9.49 -17.56
CA ALA A 42 10.13 -9.67 -17.65
C ALA A 42 10.53 -11.15 -17.54
N ALA A 43 9.88 -11.91 -16.65
CA ALA A 43 10.11 -13.34 -16.52
C ALA A 43 9.71 -14.11 -17.79
N VAL A 44 8.56 -13.76 -18.39
CA VAL A 44 8.09 -14.35 -19.66
C VAL A 44 9.04 -14.01 -20.81
N GLN A 45 9.54 -12.78 -20.87
CA GLN A 45 10.50 -12.36 -21.88
C GLN A 45 11.85 -13.09 -21.74
N ALA A 46 12.29 -13.37 -20.52
CA ALA A 46 13.51 -14.14 -20.26
C ALA A 46 13.39 -15.60 -20.74
N MET A 47 12.18 -16.13 -20.89
CA MET A 47 11.93 -17.45 -21.50
C MET A 47 11.89 -17.41 -23.05
N GLY A 48 12.20 -16.27 -23.68
CA GLY A 48 12.29 -16.13 -25.13
C GLY A 48 11.01 -15.69 -25.82
N ALA A 49 9.93 -15.36 -25.07
CA ALA A 49 8.69 -14.88 -25.69
C ALA A 49 8.83 -13.42 -26.17
N PRO A 50 8.47 -13.11 -27.45
CA PRO A 50 8.45 -11.74 -27.92
C PRO A 50 7.30 -10.96 -27.24
N LEU A 51 7.61 -9.85 -26.59
CA LEU A 51 6.64 -9.00 -25.90
C LEU A 51 6.60 -7.60 -26.53
N PRO A 52 5.78 -7.39 -27.56
CA PRO A 52 5.58 -6.06 -28.15
C PRO A 52 4.94 -5.10 -27.15
N TRP A 53 5.23 -3.82 -27.26
CA TRP A 53 4.75 -2.77 -26.36
C TRP A 53 3.22 -2.76 -26.21
N GLY A 54 2.47 -3.02 -27.29
CA GLY A 54 1.01 -3.12 -27.23
C GLY A 54 0.51 -4.21 -26.27
N LEU A 55 1.16 -5.38 -26.29
CA LEU A 55 0.82 -6.47 -25.39
C LEU A 55 1.15 -6.12 -23.93
N ARG A 56 2.30 -5.47 -23.68
CA ARG A 56 2.66 -5.00 -22.35
C ARG A 56 1.63 -4.03 -21.76
N LEU A 57 1.18 -3.05 -22.55
CA LEU A 57 0.17 -2.09 -22.12
C LEU A 57 -1.17 -2.77 -21.86
N LEU A 58 -1.60 -3.65 -22.75
CA LEU A 58 -2.85 -4.39 -22.59
C LEU A 58 -2.84 -5.25 -21.33
N THR A 59 -1.78 -6.03 -21.12
CA THR A 59 -1.65 -6.88 -19.91
C THR A 59 -1.63 -6.03 -18.64
N THR A 60 -0.90 -4.90 -18.65
CA THR A 60 -0.89 -3.99 -17.50
C THR A 60 -2.28 -3.44 -17.18
N ALA A 61 -3.06 -3.07 -18.21
CA ALA A 61 -4.42 -2.58 -18.02
C ALA A 61 -5.36 -3.69 -17.50
N GLN A 62 -5.20 -4.91 -17.99
CA GLN A 62 -5.97 -6.08 -17.51
C GLN A 62 -5.64 -6.41 -16.05
N ASP A 63 -4.38 -6.38 -15.67
CA ASP A 63 -3.94 -6.63 -14.29
C ASP A 63 -4.40 -5.52 -13.33
N LEU A 64 -4.41 -4.27 -13.79
CA LEU A 64 -5.00 -3.16 -13.00
C LEU A 64 -6.47 -3.40 -12.66
N ILE A 65 -7.20 -4.13 -13.48
CA ILE A 65 -8.61 -4.46 -13.22
C ILE A 65 -8.73 -5.77 -12.44
N GLY A 66 -7.98 -6.81 -12.85
CA GLY A 66 -8.13 -8.16 -12.32
C GLY A 66 -7.39 -8.41 -11.01
N PHE A 67 -6.15 -7.92 -10.88
CA PHE A 67 -5.31 -8.12 -9.69
C PHE A 67 -5.59 -7.10 -8.57
N THR A 68 -5.96 -5.87 -8.94
CA THR A 68 -6.17 -4.76 -8.00
C THR A 68 -7.17 -5.09 -6.88
N PRO A 69 -8.32 -5.75 -7.07
CA PRO A 69 -9.24 -6.03 -5.97
C PRO A 69 -8.61 -6.94 -4.90
N ALA A 70 -7.92 -8.00 -5.29
CA ALA A 70 -7.29 -8.94 -4.36
C ALA A 70 -6.10 -8.29 -3.64
N PHE A 71 -5.21 -7.65 -4.38
CA PHE A 71 -4.05 -6.96 -3.82
C PHE A 71 -4.45 -5.75 -2.97
N GLY A 72 -5.47 -4.99 -3.40
CA GLY A 72 -6.04 -3.88 -2.64
C GLY A 72 -6.65 -4.31 -1.32
N GLY A 73 -7.28 -5.48 -1.27
CA GLY A 73 -7.75 -6.08 -0.01
C GLY A 73 -6.61 -6.37 0.95
N LEU A 74 -5.51 -6.95 0.46
CA LEU A 74 -4.30 -7.23 1.24
C LEU A 74 -3.65 -5.93 1.77
N VAL A 75 -3.47 -4.94 0.90
CA VAL A 75 -2.94 -3.60 1.26
C VAL A 75 -3.82 -2.91 2.28
N THR A 76 -5.15 -2.99 2.11
CA THR A 76 -6.11 -2.41 3.05
C THR A 76 -5.95 -3.02 4.44
N GLY A 77 -5.92 -4.35 4.54
CA GLY A 77 -5.70 -5.05 5.81
C GLY A 77 -4.37 -4.68 6.48
N ALA A 78 -3.28 -4.65 5.71
CA ALA A 78 -1.96 -4.24 6.18
C ALA A 78 -1.95 -2.80 6.70
N PHE A 79 -2.54 -1.87 5.95
CA PHE A 79 -2.54 -0.44 6.28
C PHE A 79 -3.48 -0.08 7.42
N LEU A 80 -4.58 -0.82 7.61
CA LEU A 80 -5.48 -0.64 8.77
C LEU A 80 -4.75 -0.86 10.10
N ALA A 81 -3.76 -1.74 10.14
CA ALA A 81 -2.92 -1.94 11.32
C ALA A 81 -1.70 -1.00 11.34
N ALA A 82 -0.99 -0.90 10.21
CA ALA A 82 0.31 -0.22 10.14
C ALA A 82 0.22 1.31 10.27
N LEU A 83 -0.76 1.96 9.62
CA LEU A 83 -0.83 3.42 9.59
C LEU A 83 -1.27 4.05 10.93
N PRO A 84 -2.27 3.50 11.66
CA PRO A 84 -2.57 3.97 13.02
C PRO A 84 -1.40 3.74 13.99
N ALA A 85 -0.72 2.58 13.89
CA ALA A 85 0.48 2.30 14.68
C ALA A 85 1.59 3.32 14.38
N ALA A 86 1.81 3.67 13.10
CA ALA A 86 2.74 4.72 12.70
C ALA A 86 2.37 6.08 13.26
N ALA A 87 1.09 6.46 13.24
CA ALA A 87 0.61 7.73 13.79
C ALA A 87 0.89 7.83 15.31
N TRP A 88 0.71 6.72 16.03
CA TRP A 88 1.02 6.66 17.46
C TRP A 88 2.53 6.68 17.72
N LEU A 89 3.33 6.03 16.87
CA LEU A 89 4.78 5.87 17.04
C LEU A 89 5.57 7.09 16.58
N ALA A 90 5.15 7.78 15.52
CA ALA A 90 5.89 8.88 14.89
C ALA A 90 6.35 9.98 15.87
N PRO A 91 5.55 10.43 16.87
CA PRO A 91 6.01 11.43 17.83
C PRO A 91 7.00 10.89 18.88
N ARG A 92 7.12 9.56 19.01
CA ARG A 92 7.91 8.88 20.04
C ARG A 92 9.28 8.43 19.56
N VAL A 93 9.41 8.14 18.27
CA VAL A 93 10.66 7.62 17.69
C VAL A 93 11.53 8.78 17.22
N ARG A 94 12.54 9.10 18.02
CA ARG A 94 13.62 10.02 17.66
C ARG A 94 14.88 9.18 17.42
N PRO A 95 15.68 9.43 16.35
CA PRO A 95 15.76 10.60 15.47
C PRO A 95 15.04 10.47 14.11
N LEU A 96 14.16 9.47 13.89
CA LEU A 96 13.54 9.29 12.58
C LEU A 96 12.55 10.42 12.25
N PRO A 97 12.58 10.95 11.01
CA PRO A 97 11.57 11.91 10.59
C PRO A 97 10.19 11.24 10.56
N PRO A 98 9.11 11.92 10.97
CA PRO A 98 7.76 11.34 11.01
C PRO A 98 7.33 10.67 9.70
N LEU A 99 7.66 11.25 8.55
CA LEU A 99 7.41 10.65 7.23
C LEU A 99 8.10 9.30 7.08
N GLY A 100 9.33 9.16 7.56
CA GLY A 100 10.07 7.90 7.54
C GLY A 100 9.39 6.81 8.36
N VAL A 101 8.77 7.17 9.49
CA VAL A 101 8.02 6.23 10.32
C VAL A 101 6.80 5.68 9.57
N TYR A 102 6.04 6.54 8.87
CA TYR A 102 4.90 6.09 8.06
C TYR A 102 5.33 5.21 6.89
N ALA A 103 6.41 5.58 6.20
CA ALA A 103 6.96 4.81 5.09
C ALA A 103 7.41 3.41 5.55
N LEU A 104 8.16 3.35 6.65
CA LEU A 104 8.66 2.09 7.21
C LEU A 104 7.52 1.21 7.72
N ALA A 105 6.56 1.79 8.44
CA ALA A 105 5.41 1.04 8.95
C ALA A 105 4.56 0.45 7.82
N ALA A 106 4.34 1.21 6.73
CA ALA A 106 3.63 0.73 5.56
C ALA A 106 4.36 -0.44 4.88
N ALA A 107 5.69 -0.33 4.71
CA ALA A 107 6.51 -1.39 4.14
C ALA A 107 6.53 -2.65 5.02
N VAL A 108 6.74 -2.50 6.32
CA VAL A 108 6.71 -3.63 7.29
C VAL A 108 5.31 -4.26 7.32
N GLY A 109 4.25 -3.45 7.38
CA GLY A 109 2.87 -3.94 7.39
C GLY A 109 2.54 -4.77 6.15
N LEU A 110 2.91 -4.28 4.95
CA LEU A 110 2.71 -5.03 3.72
C LEU A 110 3.60 -6.29 3.66
N GLY A 111 4.85 -6.22 4.13
CA GLY A 111 5.75 -7.37 4.20
C GLY A 111 5.21 -8.47 5.11
N LEU A 112 4.66 -8.11 6.27
CA LEU A 112 3.98 -9.05 7.16
C LEU A 112 2.72 -9.64 6.52
N ALA A 113 1.94 -8.82 5.79
CA ALA A 113 0.77 -9.31 5.08
C ALA A 113 1.14 -10.34 3.99
N PHE A 114 2.27 -10.16 3.29
CA PHE A 114 2.78 -11.17 2.37
C PHE A 114 3.12 -12.49 3.07
N GLN A 115 3.82 -12.41 4.21
CA GLN A 115 4.16 -13.61 4.99
C GLN A 115 2.91 -14.35 5.48
N VAL A 116 1.91 -13.60 5.94
CA VAL A 116 0.63 -14.19 6.36
C VAL A 116 -0.09 -14.83 5.17
N ALA A 117 -0.15 -14.14 4.02
CA ALA A 117 -0.78 -14.68 2.82
C ALA A 117 -0.09 -15.98 2.34
N ASP A 118 1.24 -16.01 2.34
CA ASP A 118 2.02 -17.19 1.95
C ASP A 118 1.85 -18.35 2.95
N ALA A 119 1.63 -18.06 4.23
CA ALA A 119 1.36 -19.09 5.25
C ALA A 119 0.00 -19.77 5.03
N PHE A 120 -1.01 -19.05 4.54
CA PHE A 120 -2.33 -19.61 4.22
C PHE A 120 -2.43 -20.24 2.83
N ALA A 121 -1.58 -19.82 1.89
CA ALA A 121 -1.52 -20.33 0.53
C ALA A 121 -0.06 -20.69 0.14
N PRO A 122 0.48 -21.80 0.68
CA PRO A 122 1.91 -22.09 0.58
C PRO A 122 2.41 -22.41 -0.83
N MET A 123 1.52 -22.84 -1.75
CA MET A 123 1.94 -23.17 -3.14
C MET A 123 0.75 -23.14 -4.11
N PRO A 124 0.87 -22.45 -5.24
CA PRO A 124 1.88 -21.43 -5.62
C PRO A 124 1.68 -20.13 -4.83
N THR A 125 2.77 -19.39 -4.53
CA THR A 125 2.68 -18.07 -3.84
C THR A 125 1.63 -17.19 -4.50
N LEU A 126 0.78 -16.58 -3.70
CA LEU A 126 -0.39 -15.81 -4.15
C LEU A 126 0.02 -14.65 -5.08
N ILE A 127 1.22 -14.10 -4.86
CA ILE A 127 1.79 -12.99 -5.63
C ILE A 127 3.09 -13.45 -6.28
N ALA A 128 3.09 -13.58 -7.60
CA ALA A 128 4.26 -14.10 -8.32
C ALA A 128 5.52 -13.24 -8.15
N ALA A 129 5.38 -11.92 -7.98
CA ALA A 129 6.52 -11.03 -7.75
C ALA A 129 7.25 -11.31 -6.43
N THR A 130 6.57 -11.84 -5.41
CA THR A 130 7.21 -12.14 -4.10
C THR A 130 8.05 -13.42 -4.10
N ARG A 131 8.12 -14.15 -5.21
CA ARG A 131 9.00 -15.34 -5.36
C ARG A 131 10.49 -14.99 -5.35
N SER A 132 10.85 -13.75 -5.61
CA SER A 132 12.22 -13.27 -5.56
C SER A 132 12.39 -12.14 -4.54
N ALA A 133 13.56 -12.07 -3.88
CA ALA A 133 13.84 -10.99 -2.94
C ALA A 133 13.77 -9.59 -3.58
N SER A 134 14.23 -9.48 -4.84
CA SER A 134 14.16 -8.23 -5.62
C SER A 134 12.71 -7.85 -5.92
N GLY A 135 11.87 -8.81 -6.31
CA GLY A 135 10.46 -8.57 -6.56
C GLY A 135 9.72 -8.15 -5.29
N THR A 136 9.97 -8.82 -4.16
CA THR A 136 9.43 -8.42 -2.86
C THR A 136 9.85 -6.99 -2.52
N ALA A 137 11.13 -6.65 -2.66
CA ALA A 137 11.63 -5.30 -2.41
C ALA A 137 10.92 -4.25 -3.27
N CYS A 138 10.73 -4.52 -4.58
CA CYS A 138 9.97 -3.62 -5.46
C CYS A 138 8.52 -3.46 -5.02
N MET A 139 7.86 -4.55 -4.59
CA MET A 139 6.49 -4.48 -4.06
C MET A 139 6.43 -3.64 -2.76
N LEU A 140 7.41 -3.79 -1.87
CA LEU A 140 7.49 -2.97 -0.65
C LEU A 140 7.72 -1.48 -0.93
N LEU A 141 8.41 -1.13 -2.03
CA LEU A 141 8.55 0.27 -2.45
C LEU A 141 7.19 0.92 -2.80
N SER A 142 6.24 0.15 -3.31
CA SER A 142 4.87 0.68 -3.50
C SER A 142 4.21 1.06 -2.17
N ALA A 143 4.41 0.26 -1.12
CA ALA A 143 3.91 0.56 0.22
C ALA A 143 4.61 1.77 0.85
N VAL A 144 5.94 1.92 0.63
CA VAL A 144 6.68 3.12 1.03
C VAL A 144 6.04 4.37 0.43
N ALA A 145 5.73 4.36 -0.88
CA ALA A 145 5.07 5.49 -1.54
C ALA A 145 3.71 5.82 -0.91
N GLY A 146 2.88 4.80 -0.66
CA GLY A 146 1.59 4.98 0.02
C GLY A 146 1.73 5.51 1.46
N GLY A 147 2.68 4.98 2.22
CA GLY A 147 2.99 5.45 3.57
C GLY A 147 3.45 6.91 3.61
N LEU A 148 4.28 7.32 2.64
CA LEU A 148 4.72 8.71 2.49
C LEU A 148 3.54 9.65 2.18
N VAL A 149 2.65 9.24 1.27
CA VAL A 149 1.45 10.02 0.93
C VAL A 149 0.54 10.16 2.14
N PHE A 150 0.25 9.06 2.84
CA PHE A 150 -0.56 9.12 4.06
C PHE A 150 0.07 10.05 5.10
N GLY A 151 1.37 9.87 5.40
CA GLY A 151 2.09 10.67 6.38
C GLY A 151 2.10 12.16 6.03
N ALA A 152 2.35 12.50 4.76
CA ALA A 152 2.34 13.88 4.28
C ALA A 152 0.96 14.54 4.44
N LEU A 153 -0.10 13.84 4.04
CA LEU A 153 -1.47 14.33 4.15
C LEU A 153 -1.89 14.45 5.62
N HIS A 154 -1.57 13.45 6.45
CA HIS A 154 -1.88 13.43 7.87
C HIS A 154 -1.20 14.59 8.63
N MET A 155 0.07 14.84 8.36
CA MET A 155 0.80 15.95 8.99
C MET A 155 0.31 17.32 8.53
N ARG A 156 -0.11 17.46 7.27
CA ARG A 156 -0.73 18.72 6.78
C ARG A 156 -2.06 18.95 7.47
N TRP A 157 -2.90 17.94 7.55
CA TRP A 157 -4.19 18.03 8.22
C TRP A 157 -4.03 18.38 9.71
N ALA A 158 -3.11 17.71 10.43
CA ALA A 158 -2.85 17.99 11.84
C ALA A 158 -2.39 19.44 12.10
N ARG A 159 -1.59 20.03 11.18
CA ARG A 159 -1.16 21.43 11.28
C ARG A 159 -2.27 22.43 10.98
N GLY A 160 -3.25 22.06 10.18
CA GLY A 160 -4.39 22.94 9.88
C GLY A 160 -5.52 22.84 10.92
N ALA A 161 -5.46 21.87 11.82
CA ALA A 161 -6.43 21.67 12.90
C ALA A 161 -5.94 22.23 14.26
N ALA A 162 -4.69 22.67 14.35
CA ALA A 162 -4.07 23.32 15.51
C ALA A 162 -4.16 24.85 15.41
#